data_bd1d1708900083cc80dc6cabda2a80d2
#
_entry.id   bd1d1708900083cc80dc6cabda2a80d2
#
_cell.length_a   1.000
_cell.length_b   1.000
_cell.length_c   1.000
_cell.angle_alpha   90.00
_cell.angle_beta   90.00
_cell.angle_gamma   90.00
#
_symmetry.space_group_name_H-M   'P 1'
#
loop_
_entity.id
_entity.type
_entity.pdbx_description
1 polymer ?
#
loop_
_entity_poly.entity_id
_entity_poly.type
_entity_poly.pdbx_seq_one_letter_code
_entity_poly.pdbx_strand_id
1 'polypeptide(L)'
;NLHLLGGYSYQYFFNEGFGMQGGNFLTAAFTYNNIAAALDFANGLGPVVSYANSNKLVAFFGRANVNINNNYFVSASARYEGSSRFGENEKWGLFPAVSAVVTLSNLFAIPTVNSMELRASYGVTGNQPANSYISLQRFGQTGSFFYNGAYGPSYGPVSNANPDLRWETKAEFDFGVDWSMLDNRLTGTMD
;
A
#
# COMPACT_ATOMS: atom_id res chain seq x y z
N ASN A 1 -9.69 -3.47 32.78
CA ASN A 1 -10.60 -3.57 31.63
C ASN A 1 -9.88 -4.24 30.48
N LEU A 2 -10.61 -5.13 29.77
CA LEU A 2 -10.14 -5.79 28.55
C LEU A 2 -11.11 -5.48 27.41
N HIS A 3 -10.58 -5.04 26.26
CA HIS A 3 -11.34 -4.85 25.04
C HIS A 3 -10.74 -5.70 23.94
N LEU A 4 -11.58 -6.50 23.29
CA LEU A 4 -11.18 -7.36 22.19
C LEU A 4 -11.92 -6.94 20.92
N LEU A 5 -11.21 -6.93 19.81
CA LEU A 5 -11.72 -6.68 18.48
C LEU A 5 -11.22 -7.78 17.54
N GLY A 6 -12.09 -8.32 16.72
CA GLY A 6 -11.72 -9.20 15.61
C GLY A 6 -12.48 -8.82 14.36
N GLY A 7 -11.87 -8.97 13.20
CA GLY A 7 -12.50 -8.58 11.97
C GLY A 7 -11.91 -9.27 10.74
N TYR A 8 -12.64 -9.13 9.66
CA TYR A 8 -12.31 -9.60 8.33
C TYR A 8 -12.53 -8.47 7.34
N SER A 9 -11.68 -8.37 6.33
CA SER A 9 -11.88 -7.46 5.21
C SER A 9 -11.60 -8.15 3.89
N TYR A 10 -12.40 -7.82 2.89
CA TYR A 10 -12.20 -8.20 1.50
C TYR A 10 -12.32 -6.95 0.64
N GLN A 11 -11.33 -6.75 -0.25
CA GLN A 11 -11.32 -5.64 -1.20
C GLN A 11 -11.02 -6.18 -2.59
N TYR A 12 -11.77 -5.69 -3.57
CA TYR A 12 -11.54 -5.94 -4.98
C TYR A 12 -11.37 -4.61 -5.70
N PHE A 13 -10.25 -4.47 -6.36
CA PHE A 13 -9.93 -3.30 -7.17
C PHE A 13 -9.94 -3.71 -8.63
N PHE A 14 -10.70 -2.98 -9.43
CA PHE A 14 -10.70 -3.10 -10.88
C PHE A 14 -10.43 -1.74 -11.48
N ASN A 15 -9.52 -1.69 -12.43
CA ASN A 15 -9.14 -0.48 -13.12
C ASN A 15 -8.98 -0.78 -14.60
N GLU A 16 -9.69 -0.03 -15.41
CA GLU A 16 -9.64 -0.11 -16.87
C GLU A 16 -9.57 1.27 -17.49
N GLY A 17 -9.05 1.35 -18.68
CA GLY A 17 -8.99 2.60 -19.39
C GLY A 17 -8.53 2.41 -20.83
N PHE A 18 -8.67 3.48 -21.57
CA PHE A 18 -8.09 3.61 -22.90
C PHE A 18 -7.42 4.98 -23.03
N GLY A 19 -6.48 5.06 -23.92
CA GLY A 19 -5.81 6.31 -24.27
C GLY A 19 -5.53 6.38 -25.76
N MET A 20 -5.50 7.59 -26.27
CA MET A 20 -5.07 7.88 -27.62
C MET A 20 -4.18 9.11 -27.61
N GLN A 21 -3.24 9.15 -28.53
CA GLN A 21 -2.34 10.30 -28.69
C GLN A 21 -2.31 10.69 -30.16
N GLY A 22 -2.54 11.96 -30.43
CA GLY A 22 -2.43 12.53 -31.76
C GLY A 22 -1.45 13.69 -31.76
N GLY A 23 -0.71 13.84 -32.86
CA GLY A 23 0.23 14.92 -33.07
C GLY A 23 0.17 15.43 -34.51
N ASN A 24 1.03 16.41 -34.82
CA ASN A 24 1.15 16.99 -36.17
C ASN A 24 -0.16 17.58 -36.70
N PHE A 25 -0.86 18.38 -35.87
CA PHE A 25 -2.04 19.12 -36.30
C PHE A 25 -1.68 20.20 -37.33
N LEU A 26 -2.52 20.36 -38.33
CA LEU A 26 -2.35 21.42 -39.37
C LEU A 26 -2.51 22.84 -38.79
N THR A 27 -3.18 22.98 -37.65
CA THR A 27 -3.40 24.26 -36.97
C THR A 27 -3.45 24.08 -35.47
N ALA A 28 -2.96 25.06 -34.73
CA ALA A 28 -3.05 25.10 -33.27
C ALA A 28 -4.48 25.30 -32.73
N ALA A 29 -5.45 25.57 -33.58
CA ALA A 29 -6.86 25.67 -33.20
C ALA A 29 -7.46 24.30 -32.87
N PHE A 30 -6.88 23.19 -33.35
CA PHE A 30 -7.27 21.84 -33.00
C PHE A 30 -6.56 21.44 -31.71
N THR A 31 -7.34 20.91 -30.74
CA THR A 31 -6.87 20.45 -29.49
C THR A 31 -7.38 19.02 -29.22
N TYR A 32 -7.36 18.57 -27.95
CA TYR A 32 -7.94 17.29 -27.56
C TYR A 32 -9.41 17.10 -27.96
N ASN A 33 -10.17 18.19 -28.24
CA ASN A 33 -11.56 18.11 -28.68
C ASN A 33 -11.70 17.57 -30.13
N ASN A 34 -10.65 17.57 -30.90
CA ASN A 34 -10.64 17.05 -32.27
C ASN A 34 -9.36 16.28 -32.57
N ILE A 35 -9.06 15.30 -31.72
CA ILE A 35 -7.83 14.52 -31.84
C ILE A 35 -7.76 13.72 -33.15
N ALA A 36 -8.91 13.37 -33.73
CA ALA A 36 -8.97 12.66 -35.01
C ALA A 36 -8.44 13.50 -36.19
N ALA A 37 -8.34 14.84 -36.07
CA ALA A 37 -7.75 15.70 -37.06
C ALA A 37 -6.20 15.72 -37.05
N ALA A 38 -5.57 14.99 -36.13
CA ALA A 38 -4.13 14.82 -36.10
C ALA A 38 -3.66 14.03 -37.32
N LEU A 39 -2.63 14.52 -37.99
CA LEU A 39 -2.04 13.83 -39.17
C LEU A 39 -1.47 12.46 -38.81
N ASP A 40 -1.06 12.26 -37.53
CA ASP A 40 -0.61 10.96 -37.03
C ASP A 40 -1.69 9.88 -37.22
N PHE A 41 -2.97 10.20 -36.98
CA PHE A 41 -4.05 9.23 -37.22
C PHE A 41 -4.28 9.00 -38.72
N ALA A 42 -4.26 10.05 -39.55
CA ALA A 42 -4.40 9.91 -40.99
C ALA A 42 -3.29 9.03 -41.59
N ASN A 43 -2.09 9.06 -41.02
CA ASN A 43 -0.93 8.28 -41.43
C ASN A 43 -0.81 6.91 -40.71
N GLY A 44 -1.77 6.53 -39.86
CA GLY A 44 -1.72 5.27 -39.12
C GLY A 44 -0.65 5.23 -38.00
N LEU A 45 -0.16 6.39 -37.59
CA LEU A 45 0.89 6.53 -36.57
C LEU A 45 0.35 6.90 -35.18
N GLY A 46 -0.95 7.24 -35.07
CA GLY A 46 -1.58 7.62 -33.82
C GLY A 46 -1.69 6.42 -32.89
N PRO A 47 -0.96 6.37 -31.74
CA PRO A 47 -1.06 5.25 -30.82
C PRO A 47 -2.41 5.25 -30.11
N VAL A 48 -3.03 4.08 -30.08
CA VAL A 48 -4.23 3.78 -29.28
C VAL A 48 -3.89 2.66 -28.33
N VAL A 49 -4.14 2.86 -27.05
CA VAL A 49 -3.86 1.87 -26.00
C VAL A 49 -5.10 1.64 -25.16
N SER A 50 -5.24 0.42 -24.66
CA SER A 50 -6.25 0.09 -23.67
C SER A 50 -5.65 -0.85 -22.63
N TYR A 51 -6.19 -0.79 -21.42
CA TYR A 51 -5.76 -1.65 -20.33
C TYR A 51 -6.93 -2.03 -19.43
N ALA A 52 -6.82 -3.19 -18.82
CA ALA A 52 -7.67 -3.61 -17.72
C ALA A 52 -6.82 -4.39 -16.72
N ASN A 53 -6.91 -4.02 -15.46
CA ASN A 53 -6.22 -4.74 -14.39
C ASN A 53 -7.08 -4.84 -13.15
N SER A 54 -6.82 -5.87 -12.36
CA SER A 54 -7.52 -6.06 -11.09
C SER A 54 -6.57 -6.62 -10.04
N ASN A 55 -6.91 -6.38 -8.79
CA ASN A 55 -6.28 -7.04 -7.66
C ASN A 55 -7.27 -7.25 -6.52
N LYS A 56 -6.95 -8.20 -5.65
CA LYS A 56 -7.75 -8.58 -4.50
C LYS A 56 -6.89 -8.54 -3.25
N LEU A 57 -7.48 -8.04 -2.16
CA LEU A 57 -6.93 -8.05 -0.82
C LEU A 57 -7.90 -8.76 0.11
N VAL A 58 -7.38 -9.64 0.94
CA VAL A 58 -8.13 -10.36 1.98
C VAL A 58 -7.35 -10.23 3.27
N ALA A 59 -8.00 -9.82 4.35
CA ALA A 59 -7.33 -9.74 5.64
C ALA A 59 -8.19 -10.21 6.79
N PHE A 60 -7.55 -10.85 7.74
CA PHE A 60 -8.05 -11.13 9.08
C PHE A 60 -7.25 -10.31 10.07
N PHE A 61 -7.92 -9.71 11.03
CA PHE A 61 -7.23 -8.89 12.02
C PHE A 61 -7.85 -9.05 13.39
N GLY A 62 -7.02 -8.85 14.41
CA GLY A 62 -7.44 -8.85 15.79
C GLY A 62 -6.67 -7.80 16.58
N ARG A 63 -7.30 -7.30 17.65
CA ARG A 63 -6.70 -6.38 18.62
C ARG A 63 -7.19 -6.71 20.02
N ALA A 64 -6.28 -6.66 20.97
CA ALA A 64 -6.56 -6.73 22.39
C ALA A 64 -6.00 -5.49 23.07
N ASN A 65 -6.83 -4.77 23.83
CA ASN A 65 -6.42 -3.64 24.65
C ASN A 65 -6.70 -3.98 26.11
N VAL A 66 -5.70 -3.82 26.96
CA VAL A 66 -5.77 -4.08 28.40
C VAL A 66 -5.46 -2.78 29.13
N ASN A 67 -6.33 -2.41 30.07
CA ASN A 67 -6.10 -1.32 31.01
C ASN A 67 -6.12 -1.90 32.43
N ILE A 68 -5.02 -1.72 33.15
CA ILE A 68 -4.83 -2.19 34.53
C ILE A 68 -4.72 -0.95 35.43
N ASN A 69 -5.74 -0.77 36.26
CA ASN A 69 -5.82 0.29 37.29
C ASN A 69 -5.57 1.73 36.76
N ASN A 70 -5.81 1.97 35.48
CA ASN A 70 -5.51 3.25 34.79
C ASN A 70 -4.02 3.67 34.87
N ASN A 71 -3.13 2.76 35.18
CA ASN A 71 -1.69 2.99 35.27
C ASN A 71 -0.92 2.33 34.13
N TYR A 72 -1.43 1.20 33.64
CA TYR A 72 -0.79 0.44 32.57
C TYR A 72 -1.79 0.20 31.44
N PHE A 73 -1.43 0.64 30.26
CA PHE A 73 -2.19 0.40 29.05
C PHE A 73 -1.33 -0.44 28.10
N VAL A 74 -1.85 -1.59 27.69
CA VAL A 74 -1.18 -2.46 26.74
C VAL A 74 -2.12 -2.74 25.58
N SER A 75 -1.62 -2.57 24.37
CA SER A 75 -2.33 -2.94 23.15
C SER A 75 -1.50 -3.92 22.36
N ALA A 76 -2.13 -4.99 21.89
CA ALA A 76 -1.54 -5.93 20.96
C ALA A 76 -2.49 -6.12 19.80
N SER A 77 -1.98 -6.10 18.55
CA SER A 77 -2.75 -6.35 17.36
C SER A 77 -1.96 -7.17 16.37
N ALA A 78 -2.67 -7.90 15.53
CA ALA A 78 -2.09 -8.61 14.40
C ALA A 78 -3.04 -8.50 13.20
N ARG A 79 -2.47 -8.33 12.01
CA ARG A 79 -3.16 -8.38 10.72
C ARG A 79 -2.49 -9.44 9.86
N TYR A 80 -3.27 -10.41 9.40
CA TYR A 80 -2.84 -11.42 8.45
C TYR A 80 -3.52 -11.14 7.13
N GLU A 81 -2.75 -10.70 6.13
CA GLU A 81 -3.26 -10.15 4.89
C GLU A 81 -2.67 -10.83 3.68
N GLY A 82 -3.53 -11.19 2.71
CA GLY A 82 -3.16 -11.75 1.43
C GLY A 82 -3.49 -10.82 0.28
N SER A 83 -2.57 -10.72 -0.68
CA SER A 83 -2.75 -9.93 -1.89
C SER A 83 -2.52 -10.77 -3.14
N SER A 84 -3.37 -10.58 -4.16
CA SER A 84 -3.22 -11.23 -5.47
C SER A 84 -2.05 -10.68 -6.30
N ARG A 85 -1.40 -9.61 -5.85
CA ARG A 85 -0.23 -9.01 -6.53
C ARG A 85 1.04 -9.82 -6.34
N PHE A 86 1.09 -10.63 -5.27
CA PHE A 86 2.26 -11.42 -4.92
C PHE A 86 2.29 -12.78 -5.60
N GLY A 87 3.44 -13.41 -5.53
CA GLY A 87 3.67 -14.75 -6.03
C GLY A 87 2.82 -15.81 -5.33
N GLU A 88 2.65 -16.96 -5.95
CA GLU A 88 1.81 -18.02 -5.40
C GLU A 88 2.29 -18.54 -4.04
N ASN A 89 3.60 -18.47 -3.79
CA ASN A 89 4.22 -18.95 -2.56
C ASN A 89 4.13 -17.93 -1.40
N GLU A 90 3.99 -16.62 -1.70
CA GLU A 90 4.21 -15.55 -0.74
C GLU A 90 3.07 -14.51 -0.70
N LYS A 91 1.84 -14.95 -0.98
CA LYS A 91 0.68 -14.06 -1.04
C LYS A 91 0.34 -13.43 0.30
N TRP A 92 0.65 -14.11 1.41
CA TRP A 92 0.22 -13.74 2.74
C TRP A 92 1.35 -13.13 3.57
N GLY A 93 1.04 -12.04 4.27
CA GLY A 93 1.92 -11.39 5.23
C GLY A 93 1.27 -11.28 6.60
N LEU A 94 2.08 -11.38 7.66
CA LEU A 94 1.66 -11.16 9.04
C LEU A 94 2.28 -9.86 9.54
N PHE A 95 1.43 -8.96 10.04
CA PHE A 95 1.79 -7.63 10.51
C PHE A 95 1.37 -7.46 11.97
N PRO A 96 2.22 -7.86 12.91
CA PRO A 96 1.98 -7.67 14.34
C PRO A 96 2.33 -6.25 14.76
N ALA A 97 1.65 -5.76 15.82
CA ALA A 97 2.04 -4.57 16.55
C ALA A 97 1.71 -4.72 18.02
N VAL A 98 2.57 -4.16 18.88
CA VAL A 98 2.39 -4.10 20.32
C VAL A 98 2.77 -2.72 20.82
N SER A 99 2.01 -2.20 21.78
CA SER A 99 2.35 -0.95 22.46
C SER A 99 2.04 -1.05 23.95
N ALA A 100 2.80 -0.31 24.72
CA ALA A 100 2.58 -0.18 26.16
C ALA A 100 2.74 1.28 26.58
N VAL A 101 1.88 1.71 27.50
CA VAL A 101 1.97 3.03 28.16
C VAL A 101 1.91 2.81 29.67
N VAL A 102 2.77 3.51 30.38
CA VAL A 102 2.81 3.51 31.86
C VAL A 102 2.68 4.95 32.36
N THR A 103 1.65 5.21 33.15
CA THR A 103 1.43 6.52 33.76
C THR A 103 2.17 6.60 35.10
N LEU A 104 3.40 7.11 35.04
CA LEU A 104 4.30 7.18 36.20
C LEU A 104 3.77 8.09 37.32
N SER A 105 3.12 9.19 36.95
CA SER A 105 2.54 10.15 37.93
C SER A 105 1.48 9.52 38.84
N ASN A 106 0.84 8.43 38.41
CA ASN A 106 -0.10 7.68 39.22
C ASN A 106 0.60 6.69 40.16
N LEU A 107 1.83 6.30 39.86
CA LEU A 107 2.61 5.31 40.63
C LEU A 107 3.51 5.99 41.66
N PHE A 108 4.01 7.18 41.34
CA PHE A 108 4.95 7.91 42.16
C PHE A 108 4.52 9.38 42.28
N ALA A 109 4.44 9.90 43.52
CA ALA A 109 4.21 11.33 43.72
C ALA A 109 5.49 12.10 43.39
N ILE A 110 5.55 12.71 42.22
CA ILE A 110 6.69 13.52 41.78
C ILE A 110 6.32 15.01 41.97
N PRO A 111 7.01 15.74 42.87
CA PRO A 111 6.72 17.14 43.10
C PRO A 111 6.79 17.94 41.81
N THR A 112 5.83 18.85 41.59
CA THR A 112 5.72 19.75 40.44
C THR A 112 5.34 19.06 39.11
N VAL A 113 5.27 17.71 39.04
CA VAL A 113 4.82 16.98 37.86
C VAL A 113 3.34 16.65 38.01
N ASN A 114 2.53 17.08 37.06
CA ASN A 114 1.09 16.82 37.03
C ASN A 114 0.77 15.48 36.34
N SER A 115 1.50 15.21 35.23
CA SER A 115 1.39 13.95 34.49
C SER A 115 2.74 13.57 33.89
N MET A 116 3.05 12.29 33.93
CA MET A 116 4.22 11.71 33.26
C MET A 116 3.87 10.32 32.76
N GLU A 117 4.02 10.12 31.47
CA GLU A 117 3.73 8.86 30.81
C GLU A 117 4.91 8.39 29.97
N LEU A 118 5.25 7.14 30.09
CA LEU A 118 6.22 6.47 29.22
C LEU A 118 5.47 5.62 28.21
N ARG A 119 5.85 5.75 26.95
CA ARG A 119 5.30 4.98 25.83
C ARG A 119 6.39 4.14 25.18
N ALA A 120 6.07 2.92 24.81
CA ALA A 120 6.91 2.09 23.97
C ALA A 120 6.03 1.35 22.98
N SER A 121 6.45 1.29 21.72
CA SER A 121 5.75 0.53 20.70
C SER A 121 6.69 -0.20 19.77
N TYR A 122 6.21 -1.30 19.22
CA TYR A 122 6.84 -2.06 18.16
C TYR A 122 5.77 -2.47 17.15
N GLY A 123 6.06 -2.30 15.87
CA GLY A 123 5.14 -2.69 14.82
C GLY A 123 5.85 -3.09 13.54
N VAL A 124 5.21 -4.01 12.81
CA VAL A 124 5.61 -4.41 11.47
C VAL A 124 4.53 -3.97 10.50
N THR A 125 4.93 -3.22 9.48
CA THR A 125 4.06 -2.80 8.37
C THR A 125 4.47 -3.48 7.08
N GLY A 126 3.49 -3.71 6.20
CA GLY A 126 3.72 -4.29 4.87
C GLY A 126 3.39 -3.30 3.76
N ASN A 127 4.19 -3.33 2.71
CA ASN A 127 3.94 -2.57 1.50
C ASN A 127 3.80 -3.54 0.32
N GLN A 128 2.85 -3.23 -0.59
CA GLN A 128 2.61 -4.01 -1.79
C GLN A 128 3.01 -3.22 -3.03
N PRO A 129 3.42 -3.89 -4.12
CA PRO A 129 3.77 -3.22 -5.36
C PRO A 129 2.57 -2.49 -5.96
N ALA A 130 2.82 -1.36 -6.63
CA ALA A 130 1.76 -0.57 -7.26
C ALA A 130 1.06 -1.32 -8.40
N ASN A 131 1.81 -2.14 -9.16
CA ASN A 131 1.30 -2.80 -10.35
C ASN A 131 0.75 -4.20 -10.04
N SER A 132 -0.35 -4.56 -10.71
CA SER A 132 -0.89 -5.91 -10.71
C SER A 132 -0.09 -6.82 -11.67
N TYR A 133 -0.17 -8.14 -11.45
CA TYR A 133 0.36 -9.20 -12.32
C TYR A 133 1.89 -9.23 -12.49
N ILE A 134 2.65 -8.50 -11.67
CA ILE A 134 4.12 -8.49 -11.78
C ILE A 134 4.78 -9.81 -11.32
N SER A 135 4.04 -10.64 -10.58
CA SER A 135 4.48 -11.99 -10.22
C SER A 135 4.29 -13.02 -11.34
N LEU A 136 3.55 -12.66 -12.40
CA LEU A 136 3.22 -13.58 -13.49
C LEU A 136 4.15 -13.39 -14.69
N GLN A 137 4.36 -14.47 -15.42
CA GLN A 137 4.91 -14.38 -16.76
C GLN A 137 3.87 -13.73 -17.67
N ARG A 138 4.25 -12.64 -18.32
CA ARG A 138 3.37 -11.91 -19.25
C ARG A 138 3.88 -12.04 -20.66
N PHE A 139 2.95 -12.12 -21.60
CA PHE A 139 3.23 -12.11 -23.02
C PHE A 139 2.81 -10.76 -23.62
N GLY A 140 3.56 -10.31 -24.58
CA GLY A 140 3.30 -9.10 -25.33
C GLY A 140 3.85 -9.20 -26.72
N GLN A 141 3.59 -8.20 -27.54
CA GLN A 141 4.16 -8.10 -28.86
C GLN A 141 5.66 -7.84 -28.75
N THR A 142 6.47 -8.76 -29.31
CA THR A 142 7.95 -8.72 -29.23
C THR A 142 8.59 -8.41 -30.59
N GLY A 143 7.81 -8.33 -31.64
CA GLY A 143 8.30 -8.04 -32.98
C GLY A 143 7.27 -8.34 -34.07
N SER A 144 7.75 -8.64 -35.23
CA SER A 144 6.92 -9.09 -36.35
C SER A 144 7.59 -10.27 -37.06
N PHE A 145 6.80 -11.11 -37.69
CA PHE A 145 7.27 -12.20 -38.53
C PHE A 145 6.57 -12.13 -39.89
N PHE A 146 7.28 -12.59 -40.92
CA PHE A 146 6.74 -12.65 -42.28
C PHE A 146 6.10 -14.02 -42.53
N TYR A 147 4.83 -14.02 -42.88
CA TYR A 147 4.08 -15.24 -43.17
C TYR A 147 3.05 -14.96 -44.30
N ASN A 148 2.98 -15.87 -45.26
CA ASN A 148 2.03 -15.82 -46.34
C ASN A 148 1.99 -14.46 -47.10
N GLY A 149 3.18 -13.90 -47.35
CA GLY A 149 3.29 -12.65 -48.12
C GLY A 149 3.08 -11.35 -47.29
N ALA A 150 2.86 -11.44 -46.00
CA ALA A 150 2.62 -10.28 -45.12
C ALA A 150 3.40 -10.35 -43.83
N TYR A 151 3.68 -9.20 -43.22
CA TYR A 151 4.20 -9.13 -41.86
C TYR A 151 3.05 -9.15 -40.84
N GLY A 152 3.14 -9.99 -39.86
CA GLY A 152 2.23 -10.09 -38.74
C GLY A 152 2.94 -9.89 -37.39
N PRO A 153 2.23 -9.51 -36.33
CA PRO A 153 2.81 -9.37 -35.01
C PRO A 153 3.26 -10.71 -34.44
N SER A 154 4.43 -10.76 -33.82
CA SER A 154 4.88 -11.87 -32.99
C SER A 154 4.70 -11.57 -31.51
N TYR A 155 4.34 -12.59 -30.75
CA TYR A 155 4.14 -12.48 -29.31
C TYR A 155 5.14 -13.39 -28.59
N GLY A 156 5.72 -12.87 -27.54
CA GLY A 156 6.66 -13.59 -26.70
C GLY A 156 6.59 -13.11 -25.24
N PRO A 157 7.35 -13.74 -24.35
CA PRO A 157 7.40 -13.32 -22.96
C PRO A 157 8.02 -11.92 -22.84
N VAL A 158 7.35 -11.03 -22.12
CA VAL A 158 7.81 -9.65 -21.81
C VAL A 158 8.16 -9.48 -20.34
N SER A 159 7.86 -10.46 -19.49
CA SER A 159 8.31 -10.55 -18.12
C SER A 159 8.44 -12.02 -17.69
N ASN A 160 9.37 -12.28 -16.78
CA ASN A 160 9.50 -13.59 -16.14
C ASN A 160 8.51 -13.72 -14.98
N ALA A 161 8.10 -14.96 -14.69
CA ALA A 161 7.36 -15.24 -13.46
C ALA A 161 8.27 -15.08 -12.24
N ASN A 162 7.70 -14.56 -11.15
CA ASN A 162 8.34 -14.54 -9.84
C ASN A 162 7.35 -15.09 -8.79
N PRO A 163 7.33 -16.42 -8.58
CA PRO A 163 6.42 -17.06 -7.63
C PRO A 163 6.73 -16.68 -6.17
N ASP A 164 7.93 -16.19 -5.89
CA ASP A 164 8.42 -15.81 -4.56
C ASP A 164 8.35 -14.29 -4.31
N LEU A 165 7.68 -13.55 -5.20
CA LEU A 165 7.42 -12.13 -4.97
C LEU A 165 6.57 -11.96 -3.71
N ARG A 166 7.09 -11.25 -2.71
CA ARG A 166 6.51 -11.12 -1.38
C ARG A 166 6.38 -9.68 -0.92
N TRP A 167 5.72 -9.51 0.21
CA TRP A 167 5.58 -8.25 0.89
C TRP A 167 6.94 -7.64 1.25
N GLU A 168 7.08 -6.36 0.96
CA GLU A 168 8.13 -5.54 1.56
C GLU A 168 7.68 -5.21 2.98
N THR A 169 8.53 -5.49 3.97
CA THR A 169 8.18 -5.27 5.37
C THR A 169 9.12 -4.24 6.01
N LYS A 170 8.53 -3.37 6.82
CA LYS A 170 9.24 -2.41 7.66
C LYS A 170 8.88 -2.68 9.11
N ALA A 171 9.90 -2.91 9.95
CA ALA A 171 9.75 -3.01 11.39
C ALA A 171 10.22 -1.70 12.03
N GLU A 172 9.42 -1.16 12.94
CA GLU A 172 9.70 0.06 13.68
C GLU A 172 9.56 -0.21 15.18
N PHE A 173 10.46 0.41 15.92
CA PHE A 173 10.40 0.53 17.37
C PHE A 173 10.35 2.02 17.71
N ASP A 174 9.44 2.39 18.59
CA ASP A 174 9.25 3.74 19.04
C ASP A 174 9.23 3.79 20.57
N PHE A 175 9.81 4.83 21.14
CA PHE A 175 9.83 5.08 22.57
C PHE A 175 9.62 6.56 22.84
N GLY A 176 8.63 6.90 23.66
CA GLY A 176 8.28 8.28 23.94
C GLY A 176 7.99 8.56 25.40
N VAL A 177 8.13 9.82 25.75
CA VAL A 177 7.82 10.38 27.08
C VAL A 177 6.90 11.59 26.91
N ASP A 178 5.74 11.55 27.53
CA ASP A 178 4.83 12.69 27.65
C ASP A 178 4.87 13.21 29.09
N TRP A 179 4.90 14.52 29.25
CA TRP A 179 4.94 15.11 30.56
C TRP A 179 4.19 16.45 30.66
N SER A 180 3.66 16.75 31.85
CA SER A 180 3.12 18.05 32.18
C SER A 180 3.52 18.44 33.61
N MET A 181 3.84 19.70 33.81
CA MET A 181 4.38 20.26 35.04
C MET A 181 3.78 21.62 35.35
N LEU A 182 3.94 22.11 36.62
CA LEU A 182 3.58 23.43 37.07
C LEU A 182 2.10 23.79 36.81
N ASP A 183 1.18 22.95 37.27
CA ASP A 183 -0.26 23.06 37.05
C ASP A 183 -0.63 23.09 35.54
N ASN A 184 0.03 22.20 34.75
CA ASN A 184 -0.11 22.06 33.30
C ASN A 184 0.30 23.32 32.51
N ARG A 185 1.11 24.21 33.09
CA ARG A 185 1.64 25.38 32.38
C ARG A 185 2.79 25.04 31.44
N LEU A 186 3.47 23.95 31.72
CA LEU A 186 4.56 23.42 30.91
C LEU A 186 4.25 21.99 30.51
N THR A 187 4.15 21.72 29.21
CA THR A 187 3.88 20.40 28.65
C THR A 187 4.89 20.08 27.56
N GLY A 188 5.24 18.83 27.40
CA GLY A 188 6.16 18.39 26.35
C GLY A 188 6.00 16.91 26.02
N THR A 189 6.45 16.58 24.81
CA THR A 189 6.54 15.22 24.29
C THR A 189 7.92 15.06 23.68
N MET A 190 8.52 13.92 23.88
CA MET A 190 9.80 13.50 23.29
C MET A 190 9.64 12.07 22.79
N ASP A 191 9.99 11.85 21.52
CA ASP A 191 10.03 10.54 20.85
C ASP A 191 11.44 10.23 20.36
#